data_c9782205d0f2d03a83abf5c771181b95
#
_entry.id   c9782205d0f2d03a83abf5c771181b95
#
_cell.length_a   1.000
_cell.length_b   1.000
_cell.length_c   1.000
_cell.angle_alpha   90.00
_cell.angle_beta   90.00
_cell.angle_gamma   90.00
#
_symmetry.space_group_name_H-M   'P 1'
#
loop_
_entity.id
_entity.type
_entity.pdbx_description
1 polymer ?
#
loop_
_entity_poly.entity_id
_entity_poly.type
_entity_poly.pdbx_seq_one_letter_code
_entity_poly.pdbx_strand_id
1 'polypeptide(L)'
;MSVEEWNGGKVHKIRPHIIHLMRGQVFAINGKTFFTFGGAQSHDIRDGILETDDPRIAEWQYDYCKMFRINHISWWQEELPSQKEMDEGIENLVKYGNKVDYIITHCPPTKTLDVMNMSRGFFDKLKPDRLTDYLQEIQENIQYKGWYCGHMHENNRYKDNITVLYHNIIEIGGDAQ
;
A
#
# COMPACT_ATOMS: atom_id res chain seq x y z
N MET A 1 -11.92 8.43 14.54
CA MET A 1 -13.02 8.23 13.58
C MET A 1 -13.78 6.97 13.95
N SER A 2 -15.12 6.92 13.74
CA SER A 2 -15.89 5.70 13.96
C SER A 2 -15.60 4.70 12.84
N VAL A 3 -15.46 3.43 13.22
CA VAL A 3 -15.41 2.32 12.27
C VAL A 3 -16.85 1.89 11.99
N GLU A 4 -17.19 1.78 10.71
CA GLU A 4 -18.51 1.32 10.23
C GLU A 4 -18.31 0.16 9.25
N GLU A 5 -19.36 -0.62 9.01
CA GLU A 5 -19.36 -1.63 7.93
C GLU A 5 -19.97 -1.05 6.66
N TRP A 6 -19.32 -1.30 5.53
CA TRP A 6 -19.79 -0.90 4.21
C TRP A 6 -19.38 -1.95 3.17
N ASN A 7 -20.34 -2.43 2.41
CA ASN A 7 -20.14 -3.40 1.32
C ASN A 7 -19.27 -4.63 1.69
N GLY A 8 -19.40 -5.13 2.93
CA GLY A 8 -18.72 -6.33 3.41
C GLY A 8 -17.40 -6.10 4.13
N GLY A 9 -16.91 -4.86 4.21
CA GLY A 9 -15.67 -4.53 4.88
C GLY A 9 -15.79 -3.33 5.83
N LYS A 10 -14.80 -3.15 6.68
CA LYS A 10 -14.69 -2.04 7.63
C LYS A 10 -14.19 -0.77 6.94
N VAL A 11 -14.80 0.36 7.27
CA VAL A 11 -14.46 1.66 6.72
C VAL A 11 -14.39 2.72 7.81
N HIS A 12 -13.64 3.79 7.57
CA HIS A 12 -13.79 5.05 8.29
C HIS A 12 -14.61 6.02 7.45
N LYS A 13 -15.68 6.57 8.03
CA LYS A 13 -16.46 7.60 7.39
C LYS A 13 -15.82 8.97 7.66
N ILE A 14 -15.18 9.51 6.64
CA ILE A 14 -14.46 10.81 6.75
C ILE A 14 -15.44 11.97 6.60
N ARG A 15 -16.34 11.87 5.61
CA ARG A 15 -17.43 12.82 5.30
C ARG A 15 -18.61 12.06 4.71
N PRO A 16 -19.81 12.65 4.54
CA PRO A 16 -20.98 11.95 3.98
C PRO A 16 -20.72 11.22 2.66
N HIS A 17 -19.82 11.73 1.83
CA HIS A 17 -19.48 11.16 0.50
C HIS A 17 -18.03 10.70 0.40
N ILE A 18 -17.28 10.64 1.50
CA ILE A 18 -15.88 10.21 1.51
C ILE A 18 -15.72 9.12 2.58
N ILE A 19 -15.37 7.94 2.14
CA ILE A 19 -15.07 6.81 3.01
C ILE A 19 -13.63 6.34 2.77
N HIS A 20 -12.96 5.97 3.83
CA HIS A 20 -11.65 5.32 3.79
C HIS A 20 -11.86 3.81 3.95
N LEU A 21 -11.51 3.06 2.92
CA LEU A 21 -11.51 1.60 2.96
C LEU A 21 -10.33 1.14 3.82
N MET A 22 -10.63 0.45 4.91
CA MET A 22 -9.59 0.00 5.83
C MET A 22 -8.75 -1.12 5.19
N ARG A 23 -7.50 -1.24 5.61
CA ARG A 23 -6.61 -2.30 5.14
C ARG A 23 -7.06 -3.69 5.64
N GLY A 24 -6.76 -4.73 4.86
CA GLY A 24 -7.11 -6.10 5.19
C GLY A 24 -8.59 -6.45 4.99
N GLN A 25 -9.35 -5.62 4.30
CA GLN A 25 -10.78 -5.82 4.08
C GLN A 25 -11.08 -6.26 2.64
N VAL A 26 -12.20 -6.98 2.47
CA VAL A 26 -12.75 -7.32 1.16
C VAL A 26 -14.09 -6.61 0.99
N PHE A 27 -14.22 -5.87 -0.11
CA PHE A 27 -15.43 -5.09 -0.43
C PHE A 27 -16.11 -5.65 -1.68
N ALA A 28 -17.44 -5.76 -1.65
CA ALA A 28 -18.26 -6.11 -2.80
C ALA A 28 -18.83 -4.83 -3.44
N ILE A 29 -18.28 -4.38 -4.57
CA ILE A 29 -18.66 -3.14 -5.25
C ILE A 29 -19.05 -3.48 -6.69
N ASN A 30 -20.27 -3.14 -7.08
CA ASN A 30 -20.80 -3.39 -8.44
C ASN A 30 -20.60 -4.84 -8.91
N GLY A 31 -20.85 -5.82 -8.02
CA GLY A 31 -20.72 -7.24 -8.34
C GLY A 31 -19.28 -7.76 -8.49
N LYS A 32 -18.29 -6.96 -8.12
CA LYS A 32 -16.87 -7.32 -8.09
C LYS A 32 -16.35 -7.28 -6.65
N THR A 33 -15.37 -8.11 -6.36
CA THR A 33 -14.72 -8.17 -5.03
C THR A 33 -13.35 -7.48 -5.09
N PHE A 34 -13.11 -6.62 -4.08
CA PHE A 34 -11.87 -5.84 -3.97
C PHE A 34 -11.23 -6.09 -2.61
N PHE A 35 -10.03 -6.66 -2.61
CA PHE A 35 -9.21 -6.67 -1.40
C PHE A 35 -8.39 -5.38 -1.33
N THR A 36 -8.36 -4.73 -0.18
CA THR A 36 -7.64 -3.46 0.02
C THR A 36 -6.59 -3.59 1.12
N PHE A 37 -5.37 -3.08 0.85
CA PHE A 37 -4.32 -3.06 1.85
C PHE A 37 -3.40 -1.84 1.67
N GLY A 38 -3.66 -0.78 2.44
CA GLY A 38 -2.86 0.45 2.41
C GLY A 38 -1.60 0.35 3.28
N GLY A 39 -0.74 1.33 3.11
CA GLY A 39 0.51 1.50 3.85
C GLY A 39 1.74 1.33 2.98
N ALA A 40 2.84 1.91 3.41
CA ALA A 40 4.18 1.75 2.83
C ALA A 40 5.22 2.14 3.87
N GLN A 41 6.42 1.59 3.75
CA GLN A 41 7.55 2.10 4.49
C GLN A 41 8.08 3.38 3.83
N SER A 42 8.21 4.44 4.61
CA SER A 42 8.87 5.65 4.14
C SER A 42 10.32 5.35 3.75
N HIS A 43 10.72 5.72 2.54
CA HIS A 43 12.10 5.53 2.05
C HIS A 43 12.98 6.77 2.25
N ASP A 44 12.41 7.86 2.67
CA ASP A 44 13.06 9.15 2.90
C ASP A 44 13.37 9.41 4.40
N ILE A 45 13.73 8.35 5.11
CA ILE A 45 14.09 8.33 6.53
C ILE A 45 15.52 7.83 6.77
N ARG A 46 16.40 7.97 5.75
CA ARG A 46 17.77 7.45 5.85
C ARG A 46 18.55 8.06 7.01
N ASP A 47 18.34 9.35 7.31
CA ASP A 47 18.97 10.04 8.42
C ASP A 47 18.17 9.92 9.74
N GLY A 48 17.00 9.25 9.71
CA GLY A 48 16.22 8.86 10.86
C GLY A 48 14.85 9.51 10.99
N ILE A 49 14.17 9.12 12.04
CA ILE A 49 12.91 9.71 12.51
C ILE A 49 13.24 10.46 13.79
N LEU A 50 12.94 11.75 13.82
CA LEU A 50 13.25 12.64 14.92
C LEU A 50 12.00 12.92 15.76
N GLU A 51 12.16 13.08 17.06
CA GLU A 51 11.08 13.61 17.90
C GLU A 51 10.90 15.11 17.67
N THR A 52 9.75 15.65 18.02
CA THR A 52 9.37 17.05 17.72
C THR A 52 10.26 18.09 18.40
N ASP A 53 10.97 17.72 19.46
CA ASP A 53 11.89 18.56 20.24
C ASP A 53 13.36 18.30 19.91
N ASP A 54 13.66 17.48 18.90
CA ASP A 54 15.04 17.16 18.52
C ASP A 54 15.76 18.40 17.98
N PRO A 55 16.89 18.83 18.58
CA PRO A 55 17.59 20.04 18.20
C PRO A 55 18.13 20.02 16.75
N ARG A 56 18.34 18.82 16.16
CA ARG A 56 18.81 18.67 14.77
C ARG A 56 17.82 19.19 13.75
N ILE A 57 16.52 19.27 14.10
CA ILE A 57 15.48 19.76 13.19
C ILE A 57 15.80 21.19 12.74
N ALA A 58 16.26 22.05 13.67
CA ALA A 58 16.54 23.46 13.37
C ALA A 58 17.61 23.64 12.27
N GLU A 59 18.56 22.74 12.18
CA GLU A 59 19.61 22.75 11.15
C GLU A 59 19.18 21.96 9.93
N TRP A 60 18.69 20.73 10.09
CA TRP A 60 18.42 19.78 9.02
C TRP A 60 17.29 20.18 8.11
N GLN A 61 16.31 20.96 8.59
CA GLN A 61 15.19 21.43 7.75
C GLN A 61 15.62 22.29 6.55
N TYR A 62 16.84 22.84 6.56
CA TYR A 62 17.42 23.64 5.49
C TYR A 62 18.45 22.86 4.64
N ASP A 63 18.76 21.63 5.03
CA ASP A 63 19.73 20.78 4.31
C ASP A 63 18.98 19.77 3.42
N TYR A 64 18.90 20.05 2.12
CA TYR A 64 18.25 19.19 1.13
C TYR A 64 18.92 17.80 0.96
N CYS A 65 20.10 17.59 1.53
CA CYS A 65 20.76 16.29 1.54
C CYS A 65 20.28 15.40 2.68
N LYS A 66 19.57 15.96 3.66
CA LYS A 66 19.03 15.23 4.81
C LYS A 66 17.69 14.61 4.49
N MET A 67 17.61 13.31 4.70
CA MET A 67 16.38 12.51 4.52
C MET A 67 15.89 12.05 5.88
N PHE A 68 15.16 12.92 6.56
CA PHE A 68 14.57 12.64 7.87
C PHE A 68 13.08 12.98 7.90
N ARG A 69 12.38 12.39 8.84
CA ARG A 69 10.98 12.71 9.13
C ARG A 69 10.82 13.03 10.61
N ILE A 70 9.73 13.71 10.94
CA ILE A 70 9.42 14.08 12.33
C ILE A 70 8.23 13.25 12.76
N ASN A 71 8.41 12.56 13.90
CA ASN A 71 7.39 11.69 14.48
C ASN A 71 6.09 12.46 14.73
N HIS A 72 4.96 11.88 14.37
CA HIS A 72 3.61 12.46 14.45
C HIS A 72 3.39 13.80 13.72
N ILE A 73 4.35 14.25 12.87
CA ILE A 73 4.21 15.43 12.00
C ILE A 73 4.32 15.04 10.52
N SER A 74 5.37 14.32 10.14
CA SER A 74 5.63 13.90 8.77
C SER A 74 5.92 12.41 8.65
N TRP A 75 5.79 11.66 9.73
CA TRP A 75 5.88 10.21 9.80
C TRP A 75 5.02 9.66 10.93
N TRP A 76 4.41 8.51 10.69
CA TRP A 76 3.59 7.76 11.65
C TRP A 76 3.94 6.28 11.58
N GLN A 77 4.13 5.66 12.73
CA GLN A 77 4.42 4.22 12.82
C GLN A 77 3.31 3.39 12.17
N GLU A 78 2.09 3.87 12.16
CA GLU A 78 0.91 3.24 11.56
C GLU A 78 0.91 3.28 10.03
N GLU A 79 1.90 3.89 9.38
CA GLU A 79 2.12 3.74 7.94
C GLU A 79 2.39 2.26 7.59
N LEU A 80 3.09 1.54 8.47
CA LEU A 80 3.22 0.08 8.37
C LEU A 80 2.08 -0.63 9.11
N PRO A 81 1.61 -1.76 8.59
CA PRO A 81 0.55 -2.53 9.23
C PRO A 81 1.05 -3.22 10.51
N SER A 82 0.17 -3.34 11.49
CA SER A 82 0.36 -4.24 12.62
C SER A 82 0.20 -5.71 12.18
N GLN A 83 0.73 -6.66 12.98
CA GLN A 83 0.51 -8.08 12.74
C GLN A 83 -0.98 -8.42 12.71
N LYS A 84 -1.75 -7.85 13.63
CA LYS A 84 -3.20 -8.04 13.70
C LYS A 84 -3.94 -7.66 12.41
N GLU A 85 -3.55 -6.56 11.78
CA GLU A 85 -4.14 -6.13 10.50
C GLU A 85 -3.76 -7.07 9.36
N MET A 86 -2.54 -7.59 9.36
CA MET A 86 -2.10 -8.59 8.38
C MET A 86 -2.85 -9.91 8.57
N ASP A 87 -2.96 -10.40 9.80
CA ASP A 87 -3.69 -11.62 10.13
C ASP A 87 -5.18 -11.49 9.74
N GLU A 88 -5.82 -10.36 10.08
CA GLU A 88 -7.20 -10.07 9.68
C GLU A 88 -7.36 -10.06 8.15
N GLY A 89 -6.36 -9.54 7.42
CA GLY A 89 -6.36 -9.55 5.95
C GLY A 89 -6.37 -10.98 5.39
N ILE A 90 -5.53 -11.86 5.91
CA ILE A 90 -5.52 -13.28 5.51
C ILE A 90 -6.84 -13.97 5.87
N GLU A 91 -7.34 -13.76 7.10
CA GLU A 91 -8.62 -14.34 7.50
C GLU A 91 -9.78 -13.91 6.59
N ASN A 92 -9.81 -12.64 6.18
CA ASN A 92 -10.83 -12.14 5.27
C ASN A 92 -10.67 -12.75 3.87
N LEU A 93 -9.47 -12.89 3.34
CA LEU A 93 -9.23 -13.57 2.06
C LEU A 93 -9.65 -15.04 2.11
N VAL A 94 -9.38 -15.75 3.20
CA VAL A 94 -9.83 -17.14 3.42
C VAL A 94 -11.35 -17.25 3.39
N LYS A 95 -12.10 -16.31 4.02
CA LYS A 95 -13.57 -16.27 3.98
C LYS A 95 -14.11 -16.14 2.54
N TYR A 96 -13.35 -15.53 1.64
CA TYR A 96 -13.67 -15.43 0.21
C TYR A 96 -13.09 -16.57 -0.62
N GLY A 97 -12.61 -17.65 0.00
CA GLY A 97 -12.08 -18.85 -0.67
C GLY A 97 -10.76 -18.58 -1.38
N ASN A 98 -9.93 -17.67 -0.86
CA ASN A 98 -8.66 -17.24 -1.43
C ASN A 98 -8.79 -16.71 -2.88
N LYS A 99 -9.90 -16.01 -3.16
CA LYS A 99 -10.17 -15.47 -4.48
C LYS A 99 -10.91 -14.15 -4.38
N VAL A 100 -10.40 -13.15 -5.10
CA VAL A 100 -11.03 -11.83 -5.27
C VAL A 100 -10.90 -11.38 -6.73
N ASP A 101 -11.72 -10.44 -7.18
CA ASP A 101 -11.56 -9.92 -8.55
C ASP A 101 -10.34 -9.01 -8.64
N TYR A 102 -10.17 -8.10 -7.68
CA TYR A 102 -9.11 -7.10 -7.71
C TYR A 102 -8.45 -6.93 -6.36
N ILE A 103 -7.17 -6.59 -6.40
CA ILE A 103 -6.38 -6.20 -5.22
C ILE A 103 -5.94 -4.75 -5.41
N ILE A 104 -6.13 -3.93 -4.37
CA ILE A 104 -5.71 -2.52 -4.35
C ILE A 104 -4.82 -2.31 -3.13
N THR A 105 -3.56 -1.98 -3.38
CA THR A 105 -2.58 -1.71 -2.33
C THR A 105 -1.90 -0.35 -2.55
N HIS A 106 -1.15 0.14 -1.56
CA HIS A 106 -0.33 1.32 -1.79
C HIS A 106 1.03 0.94 -2.40
N CYS A 107 1.72 -0.07 -1.88
CA CYS A 107 2.96 -0.56 -2.47
C CYS A 107 2.78 -1.93 -3.17
N PRO A 108 3.70 -2.30 -4.07
CA PRO A 108 3.69 -3.59 -4.75
C PRO A 108 4.28 -4.72 -3.90
N PRO A 109 4.08 -6.01 -4.28
CA PRO A 109 4.77 -7.15 -3.70
C PRO A 109 6.29 -7.15 -3.93
N THR A 110 7.05 -7.85 -3.09
CA THR A 110 8.52 -7.93 -3.11
C THR A 110 9.08 -8.31 -4.48
N LYS A 111 8.56 -9.35 -5.16
CA LYS A 111 9.06 -9.73 -6.49
C LYS A 111 8.87 -8.65 -7.56
N THR A 112 7.84 -7.83 -7.42
CA THR A 112 7.65 -6.67 -8.32
C THR A 112 8.71 -5.62 -8.06
N LEU A 113 9.08 -5.35 -6.79
CA LEU A 113 10.21 -4.47 -6.45
C LEU A 113 11.53 -4.98 -7.02
N ASP A 114 11.78 -6.29 -6.98
CA ASP A 114 12.98 -6.89 -7.57
C ASP A 114 13.07 -6.64 -9.08
N VAL A 115 11.94 -6.78 -9.79
CA VAL A 115 11.88 -6.47 -11.22
C VAL A 115 12.14 -4.97 -11.48
N MET A 116 11.55 -4.08 -10.67
CA MET A 116 11.81 -2.64 -10.75
C MET A 116 13.29 -2.31 -10.52
N ASN A 117 13.93 -3.02 -9.59
CA ASN A 117 15.33 -2.84 -9.25
C ASN A 117 16.31 -3.24 -10.37
N MET A 118 15.87 -4.02 -11.37
CA MET A 118 16.73 -4.39 -12.52
C MET A 118 17.13 -3.17 -13.36
N SER A 119 16.30 -2.14 -13.41
CA SER A 119 16.55 -0.90 -14.16
C SER A 119 17.08 0.24 -13.29
N ARG A 120 17.20 0.06 -11.97
CA ARG A 120 17.64 1.10 -11.02
C ARG A 120 19.13 1.03 -10.74
N GLY A 121 19.74 2.19 -10.50
CA GLY A 121 21.13 2.28 -10.02
C GLY A 121 21.31 1.68 -8.63
N PHE A 122 22.53 1.33 -8.27
CA PHE A 122 22.84 0.66 -7.00
C PHE A 122 22.35 1.44 -5.77
N PHE A 123 22.39 2.75 -5.79
CA PHE A 123 21.98 3.61 -4.68
C PHE A 123 20.47 3.87 -4.63
N ASP A 124 19.75 3.60 -5.71
CA ASP A 124 18.30 3.84 -5.83
C ASP A 124 17.46 2.57 -5.69
N LYS A 125 18.07 1.48 -5.22
CA LYS A 125 17.38 0.22 -5.06
C LYS A 125 16.33 0.29 -3.96
N LEU A 126 15.12 -0.11 -4.33
CA LEU A 126 14.02 -0.33 -3.41
C LEU A 126 14.34 -1.56 -2.53
N LYS A 127 14.12 -1.43 -1.24
CA LYS A 127 14.35 -2.53 -0.29
C LYS A 127 13.01 -3.15 0.08
N PRO A 128 12.91 -4.49 0.01
CA PRO A 128 11.78 -5.18 0.60
C PRO A 128 11.65 -4.88 2.09
N ASP A 129 10.43 -4.91 2.55
CA ASP A 129 10.07 -4.77 3.95
C ASP A 129 8.97 -5.78 4.33
N ARG A 130 8.61 -5.79 5.60
CA ARG A 130 7.58 -6.70 6.12
C ARG A 130 6.24 -6.60 5.39
N LEU A 131 5.86 -5.42 4.92
CA LEU A 131 4.60 -5.23 4.19
C LEU A 131 4.72 -5.79 2.77
N THR A 132 5.80 -5.50 2.06
CA THR A 132 6.00 -6.01 0.69
C THR A 132 6.14 -7.53 0.67
N ASP A 133 6.73 -8.13 1.71
CA ASP A 133 6.81 -9.59 1.88
C ASP A 133 5.43 -10.20 2.17
N TYR A 134 4.62 -9.58 3.01
CA TYR A 134 3.22 -9.96 3.23
C TYR A 134 2.39 -9.88 1.94
N LEU A 135 2.56 -8.82 1.15
CA LEU A 135 1.89 -8.69 -0.15
C LEU A 135 2.39 -9.75 -1.14
N GLN A 136 3.64 -10.18 -1.03
CA GLN A 136 4.18 -11.29 -1.84
C GLN A 136 3.51 -12.62 -1.47
N GLU A 137 3.29 -12.88 -0.19
CA GLU A 137 2.56 -14.06 0.27
C GLU A 137 1.12 -14.06 -0.27
N ILE A 138 0.44 -12.92 -0.26
CA ILE A 138 -0.90 -12.77 -0.87
C ILE A 138 -0.83 -13.07 -2.37
N GLN A 139 0.13 -12.53 -3.10
CA GLN A 139 0.29 -12.77 -4.54
C GLN A 139 0.42 -14.25 -4.88
N GLU A 140 1.12 -15.01 -4.05
CA GLU A 140 1.39 -16.43 -4.28
C GLU A 140 0.19 -17.34 -3.94
N ASN A 141 -0.68 -16.90 -3.02
CA ASN A 141 -1.72 -17.76 -2.47
C ASN A 141 -3.14 -17.36 -2.87
N ILE A 142 -3.35 -16.18 -3.46
CA ILE A 142 -4.67 -15.64 -3.78
C ILE A 142 -4.87 -15.57 -5.29
N GLN A 143 -6.04 -16.01 -5.76
CA GLN A 143 -6.45 -15.82 -7.15
C GLN A 143 -7.06 -14.42 -7.34
N TYR A 144 -6.60 -13.68 -8.34
CA TYR A 144 -7.13 -12.37 -8.69
C TYR A 144 -7.03 -12.11 -10.20
N LYS A 145 -7.83 -11.16 -10.70
CA LYS A 145 -7.83 -10.73 -12.12
C LYS A 145 -6.87 -9.58 -12.38
N GLY A 146 -6.71 -8.68 -11.41
CA GLY A 146 -5.81 -7.53 -11.50
C GLY A 146 -5.42 -7.01 -10.13
N TRP A 147 -4.20 -6.48 -10.05
CA TRP A 147 -3.63 -5.85 -8.86
C TRP A 147 -3.19 -4.43 -9.21
N TYR A 148 -3.66 -3.45 -8.47
CA TYR A 148 -3.35 -2.04 -8.69
C TYR A 148 -2.68 -1.45 -7.47
N CYS A 149 -1.54 -0.79 -7.66
CA CYS A 149 -0.79 -0.16 -6.59
C CYS A 149 -0.17 1.16 -7.05
N GLY A 150 0.35 1.93 -6.10
CA GLY A 150 1.02 3.21 -6.32
C GLY A 150 2.42 3.22 -5.73
N HIS A 151 2.74 4.27 -4.94
CA HIS A 151 3.97 4.49 -4.18
C HIS A 151 5.24 4.72 -5.02
N MET A 152 5.44 3.98 -6.09
CA MET A 152 6.68 3.96 -6.88
C MET A 152 6.81 5.13 -7.86
N HIS A 153 5.84 6.03 -7.93
CA HIS A 153 5.78 7.22 -8.78
C HIS A 153 6.04 6.90 -10.27
N GLU A 154 5.51 5.78 -10.74
CA GLU A 154 5.59 5.38 -12.14
C GLU A 154 4.25 4.84 -12.63
N ASN A 155 4.06 4.82 -13.97
CA ASN A 155 2.95 4.16 -14.63
C ASN A 155 3.50 3.00 -15.44
N ASN A 156 3.35 1.78 -14.91
CA ASN A 156 3.87 0.60 -15.58
C ASN A 156 3.02 -0.65 -15.27
N ARG A 157 3.08 -1.63 -16.17
CA ARG A 157 2.43 -2.92 -15.99
C ARG A 157 3.48 -4.01 -15.88
N TYR A 158 3.37 -4.80 -14.84
CA TYR A 158 4.27 -5.90 -14.51
C TYR A 158 3.59 -7.25 -14.78
N LYS A 159 4.36 -8.33 -14.61
CA LYS A 159 3.82 -9.69 -14.66
C LYS A 159 2.72 -9.89 -13.62
N ASP A 160 1.99 -10.99 -13.74
CA ASP A 160 0.92 -11.39 -12.81
C ASP A 160 -0.19 -10.32 -12.67
N ASN A 161 -0.47 -9.57 -13.75
CA ASN A 161 -1.49 -8.54 -13.82
C ASN A 161 -1.34 -7.42 -12.76
N ILE A 162 -0.11 -7.11 -12.35
CA ILE A 162 0.18 -5.98 -11.45
C ILE A 162 0.38 -4.72 -12.28
N THR A 163 -0.36 -3.67 -11.93
CA THR A 163 -0.27 -2.34 -12.54
C THR A 163 0.07 -1.30 -11.48
N VAL A 164 1.19 -0.63 -11.66
CA VAL A 164 1.59 0.51 -10.84
C VAL A 164 1.08 1.78 -11.48
N LEU A 165 0.47 2.65 -10.69
CA LEU A 165 -0.20 3.87 -11.16
C LEU A 165 0.38 5.10 -10.43
N TYR A 166 0.59 6.18 -11.18
CA TYR A 166 0.98 7.47 -10.65
C TYR A 166 0.08 8.60 -11.16
N HIS A 167 0.08 8.84 -12.47
CA HIS A 167 -0.77 9.88 -13.09
C HIS A 167 -1.95 9.29 -13.87
N ASN A 168 -1.87 8.01 -14.22
CA ASN A 168 -2.87 7.38 -15.06
C ASN A 168 -4.16 7.10 -14.29
N ILE A 169 -5.28 7.29 -14.96
CA ILE A 169 -6.61 6.89 -14.51
C ILE A 169 -7.01 5.70 -15.37
N ILE A 170 -7.43 4.63 -14.74
CA ILE A 170 -7.87 3.42 -15.43
C ILE A 170 -9.28 3.04 -14.98
N GLU A 171 -10.04 2.46 -15.89
CA GLU A 171 -11.31 1.84 -15.58
C GLU A 171 -11.07 0.38 -15.12
N ILE A 172 -11.64 0.01 -13.97
CA ILE A 172 -11.55 -1.35 -13.43
C ILE A 172 -12.85 -2.09 -13.74
N GLY A 173 -12.74 -3.18 -14.49
CA GLY A 173 -13.85 -4.10 -14.74
C GLY A 173 -14.77 -3.73 -15.91
N GLY A 174 -14.36 -2.81 -16.75
CA GLY A 174 -14.90 -2.72 -18.11
C GLY A 174 -14.52 -4.00 -18.87
N ASP A 175 -15.50 -4.69 -19.45
CA ASP A 175 -15.21 -5.79 -20.36
C ASP A 175 -14.32 -5.22 -21.47
N ALA A 176 -13.16 -5.82 -21.67
CA ALA A 176 -12.30 -5.47 -22.80
C ALA A 176 -13.12 -5.73 -24.08
N GLN A 177 -13.51 -4.63 -24.76
CA GLN A 177 -14.08 -4.69 -26.08
C GLN A 177 -13.00 -5.02 -27.11
#